data_19c1708667885f96bc145eb954090499
#
_entry.id   19c1708667885f96bc145eb954090499
#
_cell.length_a   1.000
_cell.length_b   1.000
_cell.length_c   1.000
_cell.angle_alpha   90.00
_cell.angle_beta   90.00
_cell.angle_gamma   90.00
#
_symmetry.space_group_name_H-M   'P 1'
#
loop_
_entity.id
_entity.type
_entity.pdbx_description
1 polymer ?
#
loop_
_entity_poly.entity_id
_entity_poly.type
_entity_poly.pdbx_seq_one_letter_code
_entity_poly.pdbx_strand_id
1 'polypeptide(L)'
;VFTVHDSDDNIHWDTLALQGKASNVAEGDMEVWNEMIRRLNLRTTNSNWLKVLELADVTNMIDYYLLNIYMATWDWPHNNWVAARERSDKGRYRLYIWDAEGAMYNRGNRPVSQEMIQPFIATGSGELRDLWRGLSRWQEFKILFADRINLHLFNGGVLDDRDYENSHLKNLSDQLYDEFRDLLSFMNKESINENIIKSWASKNNGRRQYLFGPRRNEFRKNDLWPDTPPPQFSQFGGSVPEGYSLAITNEKGTIYYTTDGSDPRRLGGSINPDA
;
A
#
# COMPACT_ATOMS: atom_id res chain seq x y z
N VAL A 1 5.72 -19.48 3.36
CA VAL A 1 4.61 -20.06 4.12
C VAL A 1 4.34 -19.14 5.27
N PHE A 2 3.28 -18.33 5.21
CA PHE A 2 2.81 -17.63 6.38
C PHE A 2 2.14 -18.64 7.28
N THR A 3 2.84 -19.10 8.29
CA THR A 3 2.17 -19.62 9.46
C THR A 3 1.78 -18.40 10.29
N VAL A 4 0.52 -18.05 10.28
CA VAL A 4 -0.04 -17.27 11.39
C VAL A 4 0.06 -18.21 12.58
N HIS A 5 1.13 -18.09 13.34
CA HIS A 5 1.24 -18.78 14.61
C HIS A 5 0.32 -18.06 15.58
N ASP A 6 -0.93 -18.48 15.58
CA ASP A 6 -1.75 -18.24 16.73
C ASP A 6 -1.57 -19.41 17.70
N SER A 7 -1.26 -19.11 18.93
CA SER A 7 -1.14 -20.09 20.01
C SER A 7 -2.51 -20.59 20.49
N ASP A 8 -3.60 -20.14 19.86
CA ASP A 8 -4.95 -20.52 20.21
C ASP A 8 -5.52 -21.40 19.08
N ASP A 9 -5.54 -22.72 19.29
CA ASP A 9 -6.06 -23.74 18.36
C ASP A 9 -7.55 -23.54 17.98
N ASN A 10 -8.21 -22.51 18.51
CA ASN A 10 -9.62 -22.18 18.27
C ASN A 10 -9.84 -21.06 17.26
N ILE A 11 -8.79 -20.43 16.72
CA ILE A 11 -8.94 -19.38 15.71
C ILE A 11 -8.93 -20.01 14.32
N HIS A 12 -10.04 -19.84 13.60
CA HIS A 12 -10.18 -20.28 12.21
C HIS A 12 -10.07 -19.09 11.26
N TRP A 13 -9.49 -19.32 10.09
CA TRP A 13 -9.25 -18.31 9.08
C TRP A 13 -9.94 -18.63 7.76
N ASP A 14 -10.36 -17.59 7.03
CA ASP A 14 -10.57 -17.65 5.60
C ASP A 14 -9.31 -17.10 4.94
N THR A 15 -8.56 -17.96 4.27
CA THR A 15 -7.31 -17.60 3.59
C THR A 15 -7.41 -17.90 2.10
N LEU A 16 -7.24 -16.85 1.31
CA LEU A 16 -7.24 -16.91 -0.15
C LEU A 16 -5.83 -16.59 -0.63
N ALA A 17 -5.28 -17.42 -1.48
CA ALA A 17 -3.97 -17.21 -2.08
C ALA A 17 -3.99 -17.55 -3.57
N LEU A 18 -3.32 -16.76 -4.38
CA LEU A 18 -3.11 -17.09 -5.77
C LEU A 18 -1.62 -17.26 -6.03
N GLN A 19 -1.26 -18.54 -6.26
CA GLN A 19 0.05 -18.93 -6.79
C GLN A 19 -0.19 -19.66 -8.11
N GLY A 20 -0.07 -18.91 -9.20
CA GLY A 20 0.06 -19.49 -10.54
C GLY A 20 -1.20 -19.81 -11.32
N LYS A 21 -2.32 -20.34 -10.84
CA LYS A 21 -3.43 -20.73 -11.76
C LYS A 21 -4.82 -20.89 -11.17
N ALA A 22 -5.20 -20.48 -10.09
CA ALA A 22 -6.59 -20.39 -9.64
C ALA A 22 -6.62 -19.71 -8.28
N SER A 23 -7.70 -19.02 -7.97
CA SER A 23 -8.01 -18.63 -6.60
C SER A 23 -8.13 -19.93 -5.79
N ASN A 24 -7.08 -20.27 -5.07
CA ASN A 24 -7.12 -21.40 -4.18
C ASN A 24 -7.54 -20.87 -2.81
N VAL A 25 -8.68 -21.34 -2.33
CA VAL A 25 -8.99 -21.27 -0.91
C VAL A 25 -7.96 -22.15 -0.22
N ALA A 26 -7.04 -21.52 0.52
CA ALA A 26 -6.03 -22.24 1.27
C ALA A 26 -6.63 -22.78 2.58
N GLU A 27 -7.56 -22.03 3.17
CA GLU A 27 -8.30 -22.38 4.36
C GLU A 27 -9.66 -21.67 4.36
N GLY A 28 -10.69 -22.28 4.95
CA GLY A 28 -12.02 -21.71 5.05
C GLY A 28 -12.79 -21.73 3.73
N ASP A 29 -13.44 -20.62 3.39
CA ASP A 29 -14.28 -20.49 2.19
C ASP A 29 -14.26 -19.07 1.60
N MET A 30 -15.03 -18.86 0.53
CA MET A 30 -15.15 -17.56 -0.14
C MET A 30 -16.47 -16.82 0.15
N GLU A 31 -17.28 -17.27 1.07
CA GLU A 31 -18.62 -16.70 1.27
C GLU A 31 -18.54 -15.21 1.63
N VAL A 32 -17.70 -14.87 2.61
CA VAL A 32 -17.53 -13.49 3.06
C VAL A 32 -16.77 -12.64 2.04
N TRP A 33 -15.82 -13.21 1.31
CA TRP A 33 -15.17 -12.53 0.18
C TRP A 33 -16.21 -12.15 -0.89
N ASN A 34 -17.02 -13.09 -1.31
CA ASN A 34 -18.06 -12.86 -2.31
C ASN A 34 -19.10 -11.85 -1.83
N GLU A 35 -19.46 -11.89 -0.55
CA GLU A 35 -20.36 -10.90 0.06
C GLU A 35 -19.72 -9.50 0.07
N MET A 36 -18.44 -9.39 0.38
CA MET A 36 -17.70 -8.13 0.30
C MET A 36 -17.72 -7.56 -1.13
N ILE A 37 -17.41 -8.37 -2.13
CA ILE A 37 -17.46 -7.97 -3.54
C ILE A 37 -18.89 -7.57 -3.95
N ARG A 38 -19.89 -8.31 -3.50
CA ARG A 38 -21.31 -7.96 -3.73
C ARG A 38 -21.66 -6.59 -3.13
N ARG A 39 -21.26 -6.31 -1.88
CA ARG A 39 -21.50 -5.01 -1.22
C ARG A 39 -20.79 -3.87 -1.93
N LEU A 40 -19.56 -4.06 -2.40
CA LEU A 40 -18.81 -3.08 -3.17
C LEU A 40 -19.54 -2.69 -4.47
N ASN A 41 -20.34 -3.58 -5.04
CA ASN A 41 -21.12 -3.33 -6.25
C ASN A 41 -22.51 -2.74 -6.00
N LEU A 42 -22.92 -2.50 -4.75
CA LEU A 42 -24.14 -1.79 -4.43
C LEU A 42 -24.06 -0.30 -4.81
N ARG A 43 -25.20 0.40 -4.66
CA ARG A 43 -25.24 1.87 -4.82
C ARG A 43 -24.28 2.51 -3.82
N THR A 44 -23.47 3.47 -4.28
CA THR A 44 -22.47 4.18 -3.46
C THR A 44 -23.16 5.18 -2.52
N THR A 45 -23.52 4.72 -1.33
CA THR A 45 -24.10 5.50 -0.23
C THR A 45 -23.32 5.28 1.04
N ASN A 46 -23.29 6.25 1.95
CA ASN A 46 -22.58 6.13 3.24
C ASN A 46 -22.99 4.86 3.99
N SER A 47 -24.27 4.52 4.02
CA SER A 47 -24.78 3.32 4.68
C SER A 47 -24.21 2.03 4.05
N ASN A 48 -24.10 1.97 2.74
CA ASN A 48 -23.50 0.80 2.08
C ASN A 48 -22.00 0.75 2.26
N TRP A 49 -21.30 1.91 2.31
CA TRP A 49 -19.89 1.96 2.64
C TRP A 49 -19.58 1.39 4.03
N LEU A 50 -20.37 1.76 5.04
CA LEU A 50 -20.22 1.20 6.38
C LEU A 50 -20.32 -0.32 6.39
N LYS A 51 -21.22 -0.90 5.57
CA LYS A 51 -21.33 -2.36 5.42
C LYS A 51 -20.10 -3.00 4.75
N VAL A 52 -19.39 -2.27 3.88
CA VAL A 52 -18.11 -2.73 3.33
C VAL A 52 -17.06 -2.78 4.43
N LEU A 53 -17.00 -1.74 5.28
CA LEU A 53 -16.03 -1.67 6.39
C LEU A 53 -16.23 -2.76 7.46
N GLU A 54 -17.40 -3.39 7.52
CA GLU A 54 -17.62 -4.56 8.38
C GLU A 54 -16.80 -5.78 7.93
N LEU A 55 -16.53 -5.91 6.62
CA LEU A 55 -15.90 -7.09 6.02
C LEU A 55 -14.47 -6.85 5.54
N ALA A 56 -14.07 -5.59 5.35
CA ALA A 56 -12.80 -5.18 4.75
C ALA A 56 -12.02 -4.21 5.63
N ASP A 57 -10.74 -4.47 5.83
CA ASP A 57 -9.78 -3.46 6.29
C ASP A 57 -9.33 -2.63 5.09
N VAL A 58 -10.14 -1.61 4.75
CA VAL A 58 -9.93 -0.80 3.54
C VAL A 58 -8.60 -0.04 3.60
N THR A 59 -8.15 0.37 4.79
CA THR A 59 -6.85 1.03 4.95
C THR A 59 -5.70 0.11 4.55
N ASN A 60 -5.71 -1.13 5.05
CA ASN A 60 -4.73 -2.13 4.64
C ASN A 60 -4.79 -2.41 3.13
N MET A 61 -6.00 -2.52 2.57
CA MET A 61 -6.17 -2.76 1.12
C MET A 61 -5.61 -1.61 0.29
N ILE A 62 -5.81 -0.36 0.73
CA ILE A 62 -5.24 0.81 0.06
C ILE A 62 -3.71 0.77 0.10
N ASP A 63 -3.12 0.53 1.27
CA ASP A 63 -1.65 0.45 1.42
C ASP A 63 -1.06 -0.66 0.55
N TYR A 64 -1.75 -1.79 0.49
CA TYR A 64 -1.36 -2.91 -0.37
C TYR A 64 -1.36 -2.53 -1.85
N TYR A 65 -2.45 -1.92 -2.36
CA TYR A 65 -2.51 -1.47 -3.74
C TYR A 65 -1.50 -0.34 -4.02
N LEU A 66 -1.42 0.64 -3.12
CA LEU A 66 -0.48 1.76 -3.25
C LEU A 66 0.95 1.26 -3.40
N LEU A 67 1.38 0.34 -2.52
CA LEU A 67 2.72 -0.22 -2.56
C LEU A 67 2.99 -0.96 -3.88
N ASN A 68 2.12 -1.90 -4.26
CA ASN A 68 2.32 -2.69 -5.49
C ASN A 68 2.29 -1.83 -6.77
N ILE A 69 1.41 -0.82 -6.83
CA ILE A 69 1.35 0.13 -7.95
C ILE A 69 2.63 0.97 -7.96
N TYR A 70 2.99 1.56 -6.82
CA TYR A 70 4.15 2.44 -6.71
C TYR A 70 5.43 1.72 -7.12
N MET A 71 5.64 0.54 -6.59
CA MET A 71 6.84 -0.27 -6.83
C MET A 71 6.83 -1.02 -8.17
N ALA A 72 5.76 -0.94 -8.95
CA ALA A 72 5.59 -1.68 -10.21
C ALA A 72 5.87 -3.18 -10.06
N THR A 73 5.28 -3.80 -9.04
CA THR A 73 5.51 -5.21 -8.73
C THR A 73 5.21 -6.09 -9.95
N TRP A 74 6.18 -6.90 -10.35
CA TRP A 74 6.05 -7.83 -11.46
C TRP A 74 5.15 -9.00 -11.06
N ASP A 75 4.49 -9.59 -12.04
CA ASP A 75 3.63 -10.77 -11.88
C ASP A 75 2.43 -10.56 -10.94
N TRP A 76 2.03 -9.31 -10.75
CA TRP A 76 0.90 -8.86 -9.97
C TRP A 76 -0.04 -8.01 -10.86
N PRO A 77 -1.36 -8.01 -10.70
CA PRO A 77 -2.20 -8.64 -9.67
C PRO A 77 -2.74 -10.02 -10.05
N HIS A 78 -2.27 -10.65 -11.11
CA HIS A 78 -2.75 -11.95 -11.57
C HIS A 78 -2.10 -13.13 -10.82
N ASN A 79 -1.03 -12.86 -10.07
CA ASN A 79 -0.33 -13.77 -9.16
C ASN A 79 0.12 -13.02 -7.91
N ASN A 80 0.77 -13.75 -7.01
CA ASN A 80 1.57 -13.22 -5.92
C ASN A 80 0.79 -12.35 -4.95
N TRP A 81 -0.36 -12.84 -4.45
CA TRP A 81 -1.12 -12.19 -3.42
C TRP A 81 -1.76 -13.17 -2.44
N VAL A 82 -1.97 -12.71 -1.23
CA VAL A 82 -2.67 -13.41 -0.17
C VAL A 82 -3.69 -12.47 0.44
N ALA A 83 -4.89 -12.98 0.70
CA ALA A 83 -5.89 -12.31 1.52
C ALA A 83 -6.30 -13.23 2.66
N ALA A 84 -6.45 -12.68 3.85
CA ALA A 84 -6.92 -13.47 5.00
C ALA A 84 -7.82 -12.64 5.91
N ARG A 85 -8.74 -13.33 6.58
CA ARG A 85 -9.56 -12.80 7.68
C ARG A 85 -9.74 -13.87 8.76
N GLU A 86 -9.83 -13.45 9.99
CA GLU A 86 -10.32 -14.30 11.07
C GLU A 86 -11.79 -14.62 10.87
N ARG A 87 -12.22 -15.86 11.12
CA ARG A 87 -13.64 -16.30 11.07
C ARG A 87 -14.37 -15.90 12.35
N SER A 88 -14.52 -14.60 12.54
CA SER A 88 -15.25 -14.01 13.65
C SER A 88 -16.13 -12.87 13.16
N ASP A 89 -17.04 -12.39 14.01
CA ASP A 89 -17.93 -11.26 13.70
C ASP A 89 -17.15 -9.94 13.47
N LYS A 90 -15.92 -9.86 13.95
CA LYS A 90 -15.04 -8.70 13.80
C LYS A 90 -13.97 -8.89 12.74
N GLY A 91 -13.85 -10.10 12.20
CA GLY A 91 -12.84 -10.45 11.22
C GLY A 91 -13.06 -9.71 9.90
N ARG A 92 -12.03 -9.01 9.43
CA ARG A 92 -12.03 -8.24 8.20
C ARG A 92 -10.93 -8.75 7.29
N TYR A 93 -11.21 -8.85 6.00
CA TYR A 93 -10.19 -9.19 5.02
C TYR A 93 -9.09 -8.14 4.98
N ARG A 94 -7.84 -8.64 5.00
CA ARG A 94 -6.59 -7.92 4.75
C ARG A 94 -5.86 -8.55 3.60
N LEU A 95 -5.08 -7.75 2.89
CA LEU A 95 -4.17 -8.19 1.84
C LEU A 95 -2.73 -8.19 2.35
N TYR A 96 -1.97 -9.19 1.93
CA TYR A 96 -0.58 -9.39 2.36
C TYR A 96 0.34 -9.44 1.14
N ILE A 97 1.50 -8.81 1.24
CA ILE A 97 2.52 -8.87 0.20
C ILE A 97 3.12 -10.25 0.17
N TRP A 98 3.25 -10.78 -1.04
CA TRP A 98 3.86 -12.08 -1.31
C TRP A 98 4.70 -11.99 -2.56
N ASP A 99 5.91 -12.60 -2.56
CA ASP A 99 6.78 -12.78 -3.72
C ASP A 99 7.08 -11.46 -4.46
N ALA A 100 7.45 -10.42 -3.70
CA ALA A 100 7.62 -9.05 -4.21
C ALA A 100 9.05 -8.76 -4.71
N GLU A 101 9.90 -9.78 -4.91
CA GLU A 101 11.28 -9.60 -5.39
C GLU A 101 11.34 -9.02 -6.82
N GLY A 102 10.23 -9.13 -7.55
CA GLY A 102 10.06 -8.48 -8.86
C GLY A 102 9.64 -7.00 -8.80
N ALA A 103 9.60 -6.39 -7.61
CA ALA A 103 9.33 -4.96 -7.46
C ALA A 103 10.49 -4.12 -8.03
N MET A 104 10.16 -2.95 -8.60
CA MET A 104 11.13 -2.03 -9.23
C MET A 104 11.98 -2.66 -10.34
N TYR A 105 11.54 -3.76 -10.92
CA TYR A 105 12.35 -4.53 -11.86
C TYR A 105 11.91 -4.29 -13.31
N ASN A 106 12.89 -3.97 -14.17
CA ASN A 106 12.68 -3.92 -15.61
C ASN A 106 12.80 -5.33 -16.18
N ARG A 107 11.69 -6.02 -16.36
CA ARG A 107 11.69 -7.38 -16.91
C ARG A 107 11.00 -7.42 -18.27
N GLY A 108 11.72 -7.94 -19.27
CA GLY A 108 11.22 -8.00 -20.63
C GLY A 108 10.89 -6.61 -21.17
N ASN A 109 9.71 -6.46 -21.76
CA ASN A 109 9.23 -5.19 -22.32
C ASN A 109 8.47 -4.31 -21.30
N ARG A 110 8.56 -4.59 -20.00
CA ARG A 110 7.84 -3.88 -18.95
C ARG A 110 8.79 -2.99 -18.16
N PRO A 111 8.93 -1.70 -18.51
CA PRO A 111 9.74 -0.77 -17.74
C PRO A 111 9.08 -0.43 -16.39
N VAL A 112 9.89 -0.12 -15.40
CA VAL A 112 9.42 0.29 -14.07
C VAL A 112 8.51 1.54 -14.12
N SER A 113 8.66 2.39 -15.13
CA SER A 113 7.82 3.56 -15.37
C SER A 113 6.45 3.25 -15.98
N GLN A 114 6.17 2.00 -16.35
CA GLN A 114 4.90 1.63 -16.98
C GLN A 114 3.73 1.85 -16.02
N GLU A 115 2.62 2.34 -16.57
CA GLU A 115 1.36 2.46 -15.81
C GLU A 115 0.86 1.08 -15.36
N MET A 116 0.38 0.99 -14.13
CA MET A 116 -0.05 -0.25 -13.50
C MET A 116 -1.57 -0.36 -13.41
N ILE A 117 -2.28 0.76 -13.23
CA ILE A 117 -3.71 0.74 -12.96
C ILE A 117 -4.49 0.28 -14.20
N GLN A 118 -4.42 1.03 -15.31
CA GLN A 118 -5.23 0.73 -16.48
C GLN A 118 -4.86 -0.59 -17.16
N PRO A 119 -3.60 -0.87 -17.48
CA PRO A 119 -3.30 -2.09 -18.23
C PRO A 119 -3.39 -3.37 -17.39
N PHE A 120 -3.31 -3.31 -16.05
CA PHE A 120 -3.17 -4.52 -15.24
C PHE A 120 -4.25 -4.70 -14.17
N ILE A 121 -4.62 -3.65 -13.44
CA ILE A 121 -5.53 -3.77 -12.29
C ILE A 121 -6.97 -3.50 -12.71
N ALA A 122 -7.20 -2.44 -13.48
CA ALA A 122 -8.55 -2.04 -13.87
C ALA A 122 -9.13 -2.90 -15.00
N THR A 123 -8.31 -3.68 -15.69
CA THR A 123 -8.69 -4.52 -16.84
C THR A 123 -8.61 -6.01 -16.52
N GLY A 124 -9.35 -6.82 -17.28
CA GLY A 124 -9.39 -8.27 -17.09
C GLY A 124 -10.30 -8.71 -15.93
N SER A 125 -10.13 -9.94 -15.49
CA SER A 125 -10.90 -10.58 -14.40
C SER A 125 -9.95 -11.11 -13.31
N GLY A 126 -10.50 -11.45 -12.18
CA GLY A 126 -9.80 -12.00 -11.01
C GLY A 126 -10.05 -11.19 -9.76
N GLU A 127 -9.83 -11.82 -8.62
CA GLU A 127 -10.27 -11.37 -7.30
C GLU A 127 -9.76 -9.96 -6.95
N LEU A 128 -8.46 -9.70 -7.12
CA LEU A 128 -7.89 -8.37 -6.85
C LEU A 128 -8.38 -7.32 -7.84
N ARG A 129 -8.63 -7.69 -9.10
CA ARG A 129 -9.17 -6.76 -10.09
C ARG A 129 -10.62 -6.42 -9.82
N ASP A 130 -11.41 -7.41 -9.39
CA ASP A 130 -12.80 -7.22 -9.00
C ASP A 130 -12.90 -6.37 -7.73
N LEU A 131 -12.03 -6.62 -6.77
CA LEU A 131 -11.89 -5.81 -5.55
C LEU A 131 -11.53 -4.35 -5.89
N TRP A 132 -10.51 -4.14 -6.74
CA TRP A 132 -10.12 -2.80 -7.18
C TRP A 132 -11.27 -2.06 -7.87
N ARG A 133 -11.94 -2.69 -8.83
CA ARG A 133 -13.06 -2.07 -9.54
C ARG A 133 -14.22 -1.76 -8.61
N GLY A 134 -14.47 -2.63 -7.64
CA GLY A 134 -15.45 -2.38 -6.60
C GLY A 134 -15.10 -1.16 -5.74
N LEU A 135 -13.90 -1.14 -5.18
CA LEU A 135 -13.42 -0.06 -4.29
C LEU A 135 -13.31 1.29 -5.00
N SER A 136 -12.72 1.34 -6.20
CA SER A 136 -12.44 2.59 -6.92
C SER A 136 -13.69 3.38 -7.36
N ARG A 137 -14.87 2.77 -7.27
CA ARG A 137 -16.16 3.46 -7.50
C ARG A 137 -16.56 4.39 -6.36
N TRP A 138 -15.97 4.21 -5.17
CA TRP A 138 -16.37 4.91 -3.96
C TRP A 138 -15.53 6.15 -3.73
N GLN A 139 -16.21 7.28 -3.49
CA GLN A 139 -15.53 8.54 -3.16
C GLN A 139 -14.68 8.40 -1.91
N GLU A 140 -15.17 7.69 -0.89
CA GLU A 140 -14.44 7.39 0.33
C GLU A 140 -13.12 6.66 0.08
N PHE A 141 -13.11 5.67 -0.80
CA PHE A 141 -11.87 4.99 -1.17
C PHE A 141 -10.87 5.97 -1.78
N LYS A 142 -11.30 6.87 -2.67
CA LYS A 142 -10.41 7.85 -3.32
C LYS A 142 -9.84 8.85 -2.30
N ILE A 143 -10.66 9.33 -1.37
CA ILE A 143 -10.24 10.22 -0.28
C ILE A 143 -9.19 9.52 0.59
N LEU A 144 -9.49 8.32 1.08
CA LEU A 144 -8.57 7.54 1.90
C LEU A 144 -7.29 7.19 1.14
N PHE A 145 -7.38 6.88 -0.16
CA PHE A 145 -6.21 6.62 -0.98
C PHE A 145 -5.29 7.85 -1.08
N ALA A 146 -5.87 9.04 -1.24
CA ALA A 146 -5.13 10.30 -1.24
C ALA A 146 -4.45 10.58 0.11
N ASP A 147 -5.12 10.28 1.22
CA ASP A 147 -4.53 10.38 2.57
C ASP A 147 -3.34 9.44 2.73
N ARG A 148 -3.45 8.19 2.23
CA ARG A 148 -2.35 7.22 2.30
C ARG A 148 -1.19 7.61 1.39
N ILE A 149 -1.44 8.23 0.24
CA ILE A 149 -0.39 8.86 -0.59
C ILE A 149 0.35 9.91 0.24
N ASN A 150 -0.38 10.80 0.92
CA ASN A 150 0.25 11.84 1.74
C ASN A 150 1.10 11.24 2.87
N LEU A 151 0.60 10.20 3.53
CA LEU A 151 1.33 9.55 4.61
C LEU A 151 2.61 8.87 4.13
N HIS A 152 2.57 8.17 3.00
CA HIS A 152 3.66 7.31 2.58
C HIS A 152 4.65 7.97 1.62
N LEU A 153 4.21 8.94 0.81
CA LEU A 153 5.02 9.53 -0.26
C LEU A 153 5.54 10.94 0.06
N PHE A 154 5.23 11.47 1.25
CA PHE A 154 5.63 12.82 1.67
C PHE A 154 6.16 12.82 3.10
N ASN A 155 6.90 13.87 3.43
CA ASN A 155 7.35 14.20 4.79
C ASN A 155 8.12 13.07 5.50
N GLY A 156 8.97 12.37 4.77
CA GLY A 156 9.74 11.22 5.29
C GLY A 156 8.92 9.94 5.45
N GLY A 157 7.79 9.82 4.78
CA GLY A 157 7.02 8.57 4.70
C GLY A 157 7.84 7.42 4.10
N VAL A 158 7.44 6.19 4.34
CA VAL A 158 8.22 4.98 3.99
C VAL A 158 8.53 4.84 2.50
N LEU A 159 7.75 5.47 1.62
CA LEU A 159 7.95 5.52 0.18
C LEU A 159 8.46 6.88 -0.31
N ASP A 160 8.77 7.81 0.61
CA ASP A 160 9.32 9.11 0.25
C ASP A 160 10.83 8.98 -0.03
N ASP A 161 11.14 8.71 -1.27
CA ASP A 161 12.51 8.52 -1.76
C ASP A 161 13.07 9.73 -2.52
N ARG A 162 12.41 10.89 -2.41
CA ARG A 162 12.84 12.12 -3.09
C ARG A 162 14.20 12.60 -2.59
N ASP A 163 14.43 12.47 -1.30
CA ASP A 163 15.76 12.59 -0.69
C ASP A 163 16.31 11.18 -0.42
N TYR A 164 17.00 10.62 -1.41
CA TYR A 164 17.48 9.25 -1.33
C TYR A 164 18.42 9.02 -0.17
N GLU A 165 19.33 9.92 0.10
CA GLU A 165 20.35 9.76 1.14
C GLU A 165 19.75 9.64 2.55
N ASN A 166 18.57 10.23 2.77
CA ASN A 166 17.81 10.14 4.01
C ASN A 166 16.60 9.21 3.92
N SER A 167 16.45 8.44 2.85
CA SER A 167 15.29 7.58 2.62
C SER A 167 15.38 6.23 3.34
N HIS A 168 14.23 5.64 3.62
CA HIS A 168 14.15 4.26 4.11
C HIS A 168 14.78 3.25 3.15
N LEU A 169 14.68 3.49 1.85
CA LEU A 169 15.29 2.63 0.83
C LEU A 169 16.81 2.63 0.92
N LYS A 170 17.43 3.81 1.15
CA LYS A 170 18.89 3.91 1.34
C LYS A 170 19.32 3.19 2.60
N ASN A 171 18.64 3.44 3.71
CA ASN A 171 18.94 2.79 5.00
C ASN A 171 18.85 1.26 4.89
N LEU A 172 17.81 0.75 4.25
CA LEU A 172 17.65 -0.69 4.02
C LEU A 172 18.74 -1.24 3.08
N SER A 173 19.08 -0.48 2.02
CA SER A 173 20.14 -0.87 1.09
C SER A 173 21.50 -0.96 1.78
N ASP A 174 21.82 -0.05 2.71
CA ASP A 174 23.06 -0.06 3.47
C ASP A 174 23.11 -1.25 4.42
N GLN A 175 22.05 -1.53 5.15
CA GLN A 175 21.94 -2.70 6.02
C GLN A 175 22.14 -4.01 5.23
N LEU A 176 21.43 -4.16 4.12
CA LEU A 176 21.54 -5.35 3.28
C LEU A 176 22.93 -5.49 2.63
N TYR A 177 23.64 -4.38 2.39
CA TYR A 177 24.97 -4.41 1.82
C TYR A 177 25.96 -5.17 2.70
N ASP A 178 25.99 -4.87 3.99
CA ASP A 178 26.89 -5.51 4.95
C ASP A 178 26.54 -6.98 5.13
N GLU A 179 25.27 -7.32 5.31
CA GLU A 179 24.80 -8.69 5.46
C GLU A 179 25.11 -9.54 4.21
N PHE A 180 24.92 -9.00 3.03
CA PHE A 180 25.25 -9.68 1.78
C PHE A 180 26.76 -9.91 1.63
N ARG A 181 27.59 -8.93 2.00
CA ARG A 181 29.04 -9.08 1.97
C ARG A 181 29.49 -10.21 2.89
N ASP A 182 28.96 -10.27 4.08
CA ASP A 182 29.31 -11.29 5.07
C ASP A 182 28.85 -12.71 4.66
N LEU A 183 27.61 -12.80 4.12
CA LEU A 183 27.07 -14.03 3.55
C LEU A 183 27.94 -14.55 2.38
N LEU A 184 28.35 -13.67 1.48
CA LEU A 184 29.18 -14.04 0.34
C LEU A 184 30.59 -14.50 0.76
N SER A 185 31.17 -13.87 1.77
CA SER A 185 32.42 -14.30 2.40
C SER A 185 32.28 -15.68 2.99
N PHE A 186 31.20 -15.94 3.74
CA PHE A 186 30.92 -17.26 4.32
C PHE A 186 30.76 -18.36 3.25
N MET A 187 30.17 -18.04 2.13
CA MET A 187 29.93 -18.97 1.01
C MET A 187 31.19 -19.24 0.17
N ASN A 188 32.35 -18.67 0.50
CA ASN A 188 33.60 -18.74 -0.27
C ASN A 188 33.45 -18.41 -1.77
N LYS A 189 32.50 -17.54 -2.09
CA LYS A 189 32.25 -17.06 -3.46
C LYS A 189 33.03 -15.78 -3.73
N GLU A 190 34.35 -15.86 -3.71
CA GLU A 190 35.25 -14.74 -4.02
C GLU A 190 34.99 -14.08 -5.40
N SER A 191 34.29 -14.77 -6.30
CA SER A 191 33.90 -14.22 -7.61
C SER A 191 32.73 -13.27 -7.57
N ILE A 192 31.97 -13.21 -6.48
CA ILE A 192 30.92 -12.22 -6.31
C ILE A 192 31.53 -11.02 -5.56
N ASN A 193 32.24 -10.19 -6.31
CA ASN A 193 32.94 -9.05 -5.74
C ASN A 193 31.96 -7.92 -5.35
N GLU A 194 32.45 -6.99 -4.53
CA GLU A 194 31.74 -5.76 -4.13
C GLU A 194 31.05 -5.03 -5.29
N ASN A 195 31.56 -5.17 -6.51
CA ASN A 195 31.01 -4.51 -7.70
C ASN A 195 29.60 -5.03 -8.05
N ILE A 196 29.26 -6.28 -7.73
CA ILE A 196 27.89 -6.80 -7.96
C ILE A 196 26.93 -6.14 -6.98
N ILE A 197 27.29 -6.02 -5.71
CA ILE A 197 26.44 -5.40 -4.68
C ILE A 197 26.33 -3.89 -4.94
N LYS A 198 27.45 -3.22 -5.24
CA LYS A 198 27.46 -1.81 -5.64
C LYS A 198 26.62 -1.57 -6.92
N SER A 199 26.71 -2.49 -7.89
CA SER A 199 25.90 -2.44 -9.10
C SER A 199 24.41 -2.62 -8.81
N TRP A 200 24.05 -3.52 -7.88
CA TRP A 200 22.66 -3.71 -7.44
C TRP A 200 22.11 -2.46 -6.76
N ALA A 201 22.81 -1.91 -5.79
CA ALA A 201 22.44 -0.69 -5.09
C ALA A 201 22.31 0.51 -6.06
N SER A 202 23.30 0.69 -6.95
CA SER A 202 23.30 1.75 -7.97
C SER A 202 22.14 1.59 -8.96
N LYS A 203 21.82 0.37 -9.39
CA LYS A 203 20.68 0.11 -10.28
C LYS A 203 19.35 0.41 -9.61
N ASN A 204 19.20 0.08 -8.33
CA ASN A 204 17.99 0.38 -7.57
C ASN A 204 17.84 1.90 -7.36
N ASN A 205 18.91 2.59 -7.01
CA ASN A 205 18.90 4.05 -6.95
C ASN A 205 18.56 4.67 -8.32
N GLY A 206 19.15 4.20 -9.39
CA GLY A 206 18.82 4.67 -10.74
C GLY A 206 17.37 4.44 -11.16
N ARG A 207 16.73 3.37 -10.66
CA ARG A 207 15.32 3.05 -10.99
C ARG A 207 14.34 3.93 -10.24
N ARG A 208 14.61 4.31 -8.99
CA ARG A 208 13.70 5.12 -8.18
C ARG A 208 13.30 6.44 -8.84
N GLN A 209 14.21 7.08 -9.60
CA GLN A 209 13.93 8.32 -10.32
C GLN A 209 12.74 8.19 -11.29
N TYR A 210 12.40 6.97 -11.69
CA TYR A 210 11.26 6.68 -12.56
C TYR A 210 9.97 6.36 -11.79
N LEU A 211 9.98 6.33 -10.45
CA LEU A 211 8.80 5.99 -9.66
C LEU A 211 7.92 7.21 -9.38
N PHE A 212 8.43 8.19 -8.66
CA PHE A 212 7.59 9.27 -8.15
C PHE A 212 6.82 10.02 -9.25
N GLY A 213 7.52 10.51 -10.28
CA GLY A 213 6.90 11.28 -11.36
C GLY A 213 5.84 10.49 -12.14
N PRO A 214 6.19 9.32 -12.71
CA PRO A 214 5.24 8.46 -13.42
C PRO A 214 4.06 8.02 -12.53
N ARG A 215 4.30 7.63 -11.27
CA ARG A 215 3.25 7.21 -10.34
C ARG A 215 2.32 8.34 -9.95
N ARG A 216 2.85 9.53 -9.67
CA ARG A 216 2.02 10.71 -9.44
C ARG A 216 1.07 10.98 -10.61
N ASN A 217 1.57 10.88 -11.84
CA ASN A 217 0.75 11.10 -13.02
C ASN A 217 -0.31 10.00 -13.17
N GLU A 218 0.04 8.75 -12.91
CA GLU A 218 -0.88 7.62 -12.93
C GLU A 218 -2.01 7.78 -11.89
N PHE A 219 -1.66 8.12 -10.65
CA PHE A 219 -2.64 8.36 -9.60
C PHE A 219 -3.57 9.54 -9.93
N ARG A 220 -3.02 10.62 -10.50
CA ARG A 220 -3.84 11.77 -10.96
C ARG A 220 -4.84 11.39 -12.04
N LYS A 221 -4.43 10.62 -13.02
CA LYS A 221 -5.32 10.14 -14.11
C LYS A 221 -6.49 9.30 -13.59
N ASN A 222 -6.36 8.73 -12.41
CA ASN A 222 -7.36 7.84 -11.79
C ASN A 222 -8.08 8.48 -10.58
N ASP A 223 -7.98 9.80 -10.41
CA ASP A 223 -8.59 10.57 -9.30
C ASP A 223 -8.18 10.09 -7.90
N LEU A 224 -6.96 9.59 -7.77
CA LEU A 224 -6.40 9.07 -6.52
C LEU A 224 -5.39 10.01 -5.88
N TRP A 225 -4.92 11.02 -6.60
CA TRP A 225 -3.98 12.01 -6.11
C TRP A 225 -4.74 13.19 -5.51
N PRO A 226 -4.34 13.68 -4.32
CA PRO A 226 -5.00 14.83 -3.72
C PRO A 226 -4.85 16.09 -4.57
N ASP A 227 -5.93 16.82 -4.79
CA ASP A 227 -5.94 18.07 -5.55
C ASP A 227 -5.33 19.23 -4.75
N THR A 228 -5.40 19.13 -3.43
CA THR A 228 -4.83 20.11 -2.50
C THR A 228 -3.66 19.47 -1.77
N PRO A 229 -2.51 20.12 -1.70
CA PRO A 229 -1.40 19.63 -0.87
C PRO A 229 -1.83 19.47 0.59
N PRO A 230 -1.30 18.46 1.31
CA PRO A 230 -1.62 18.28 2.71
C PRO A 230 -1.06 19.45 3.54
N PRO A 231 -1.66 19.73 4.70
CA PRO A 231 -1.08 20.65 5.65
C PRO A 231 0.33 20.21 6.06
N GLN A 232 1.20 21.18 6.30
CA GLN A 232 2.53 20.96 6.83
C GLN A 232 2.50 21.15 8.34
N PHE A 233 3.15 20.25 9.06
CA PHE A 233 3.29 20.31 10.50
C PHE A 233 4.71 20.69 10.87
N SER A 234 4.88 21.50 11.94
CA SER A 234 6.22 21.79 12.48
C SER A 234 6.92 20.52 12.99
N GLN A 235 6.16 19.46 13.28
CA GLN A 235 6.67 18.11 13.58
C GLN A 235 5.64 17.05 13.19
N PHE A 236 6.09 16.01 12.50
CA PHE A 236 5.27 14.87 12.07
C PHE A 236 5.40 13.71 13.07
N GLY A 237 4.61 13.76 14.15
CA GLY A 237 4.64 12.74 15.20
C GLY A 237 5.90 12.73 16.06
N GLY A 238 6.04 11.71 16.90
CA GLY A 238 7.17 11.56 17.82
C GLY A 238 6.97 12.27 19.17
N SER A 239 7.99 12.18 20.03
CA SER A 239 7.98 12.83 21.33
C SER A 239 8.31 14.31 21.22
N VAL A 240 7.61 15.13 21.98
CA VAL A 240 7.82 16.58 22.04
C VAL A 240 8.00 17.01 23.50
N PRO A 241 8.73 18.12 23.77
CA PRO A 241 8.80 18.67 25.10
C PRO A 241 7.44 19.13 25.63
N GLU A 242 7.29 19.13 26.95
CA GLU A 242 6.11 19.74 27.61
C GLU A 242 5.95 21.19 27.18
N GLY A 243 4.73 21.62 26.86
CA GLY A 243 4.43 22.98 26.37
C GLY A 243 4.76 23.21 24.90
N TYR A 244 5.11 22.17 24.12
CA TYR A 244 5.35 22.31 22.69
C TYR A 244 4.08 22.79 21.97
N SER A 245 4.24 23.83 21.14
CA SER A 245 3.17 24.33 20.28
C SER A 245 3.34 23.79 18.87
N LEU A 246 2.43 22.93 18.44
CA LEU A 246 2.39 22.41 17.07
C LEU A 246 1.88 23.52 16.13
N ALA A 247 2.69 23.88 15.15
CA ALA A 247 2.24 24.73 14.05
C ALA A 247 1.76 23.88 12.89
N ILE A 248 0.59 24.23 12.36
CA ILE A 248 0.01 23.62 11.15
C ILE A 248 -0.13 24.72 10.11
N THR A 249 0.48 24.54 8.94
CA THR A 249 0.45 25.51 7.85
C THR A 249 -0.07 24.88 6.56
N ASN A 250 -0.60 25.70 5.67
CA ASN A 250 -1.14 25.24 4.39
C ASN A 250 -0.87 26.30 3.32
N GLU A 251 -0.50 25.87 2.12
CA GLU A 251 -0.31 26.77 0.97
C GLU A 251 -1.66 27.26 0.41
N LYS A 252 -2.73 26.49 0.58
CA LYS A 252 -4.02 26.77 -0.05
C LYS A 252 -5.17 26.14 0.73
N GLY A 253 -6.24 26.90 0.92
CA GLY A 253 -7.48 26.43 1.56
C GLY A 253 -7.54 26.72 3.05
N THR A 254 -8.49 26.13 3.74
CA THR A 254 -8.72 26.23 5.20
C THR A 254 -8.32 24.91 5.86
N ILE A 255 -7.63 25.01 6.99
CA ILE A 255 -7.23 23.86 7.80
C ILE A 255 -8.38 23.54 8.75
N TYR A 256 -8.81 22.27 8.76
CA TYR A 256 -9.73 21.71 9.73
C TYR A 256 -9.00 20.62 10.51
N TYR A 257 -9.19 20.56 11.80
CA TYR A 257 -8.53 19.58 12.66
C TYR A 257 -9.43 19.18 13.83
N THR A 258 -9.16 18.03 14.41
CA THR A 258 -9.75 17.56 15.66
C THR A 258 -8.65 17.31 16.69
N THR A 259 -8.98 17.31 17.96
CA THR A 259 -8.04 17.06 19.06
C THR A 259 -8.33 15.75 19.79
N ASP A 260 -9.39 15.05 19.42
CA ASP A 260 -9.86 13.80 20.01
C ASP A 260 -9.50 12.55 19.17
N GLY A 261 -8.80 12.77 18.03
CA GLY A 261 -8.45 11.70 17.09
C GLY A 261 -9.56 11.32 16.12
N SER A 262 -10.71 11.99 16.14
CA SER A 262 -11.74 11.80 15.13
C SER A 262 -11.32 12.38 13.77
N ASP A 263 -11.93 11.91 12.68
CA ASP A 263 -11.67 12.48 11.36
C ASP A 263 -12.34 13.87 11.25
N PRO A 264 -11.61 14.93 10.84
CA PRO A 264 -12.21 16.23 10.56
C PRO A 264 -13.17 16.24 9.38
N ARG A 265 -13.34 15.11 8.69
CA ARG A 265 -14.29 14.91 7.60
C ARG A 265 -15.38 13.91 8.00
N ARG A 266 -16.57 14.13 7.49
CA ARG A 266 -17.62 13.12 7.45
C ARG A 266 -17.42 12.19 6.25
N LEU A 267 -18.06 11.03 6.27
CA LEU A 267 -18.14 10.15 5.11
C LEU A 267 -18.68 10.94 3.89
N GLY A 268 -17.99 10.83 2.75
CA GLY A 268 -18.25 11.62 1.55
C GLY A 268 -17.39 12.89 1.45
N GLY A 269 -16.50 13.14 2.43
CA GLY A 269 -15.50 14.22 2.39
C GLY A 269 -16.01 15.60 2.81
N SER A 270 -17.27 15.73 3.27
CA SER A 270 -17.73 16.98 3.83
C SER A 270 -17.12 17.27 5.20
N ILE A 271 -16.98 18.55 5.55
CA ILE A 271 -16.38 18.97 6.83
C ILE A 271 -17.24 18.45 7.99
N ASN A 272 -16.58 17.92 9.00
CA ASN A 272 -17.19 17.62 10.29
C ASN A 272 -17.46 18.95 11.00
N PRO A 273 -18.69 19.25 11.45
CA PRO A 273 -19.00 20.52 12.12
C PRO A 273 -18.29 20.69 13.46
N ASP A 274 -17.76 19.61 14.04
CA ASP A 274 -17.01 19.62 15.29
C ASP A 274 -15.49 19.79 15.07
N ALA A 275 -15.06 20.02 13.82
CA ALA A 275 -13.66 20.23 13.43
C ALA A 275 -13.27 21.70 13.38
#